data_97d7bd88f2c654860f6c2d3001898c62
#
_entry.id   97d7bd88f2c654860f6c2d3001898c62
#
_cell.length_a   1.000
_cell.length_b   1.000
_cell.length_c   1.000
_cell.angle_alpha   90.00
_cell.angle_beta   90.00
_cell.angle_gamma   90.00
#
_symmetry.space_group_name_H-M   'P 1'
#
loop_
_entity.id
_entity.type
_entity.pdbx_description
1 polymer ?
#
loop_
_entity_poly.entity_id
_entity_poly.type
_entity_poly.pdbx_seq_one_letter_code
_entity_poly.pdbx_strand_id
1 'polypeptide(L)'
;MIIRTPPKLTNRSSVVKYIEIDLWSWLRELSVGLLKIDFEQNFQSFTVENIEIPAGIEVAIPNQFRTAYPGNIPSGRVIIRQRGDANIIDGNTVWNDSHVYLLNPSANNAVVSVLFFK
;
A
#
# COMPACT_ATOMS: atom_id res chain seq x y z
N MET A 1 9.41 -13.97 1.02
CA MET A 1 8.68 -15.16 0.51
C MET A 1 9.63 -16.34 0.42
N ILE A 2 9.21 -17.48 0.93
CA ILE A 2 9.97 -18.72 0.86
C ILE A 2 9.36 -19.61 -0.23
N ILE A 3 10.16 -20.01 -1.19
CA ILE A 3 9.74 -20.92 -2.25
C ILE A 3 10.35 -22.29 -1.96
N ARG A 4 9.47 -23.26 -1.73
CA ARG A 4 9.89 -24.64 -1.46
C ARG A 4 10.36 -25.32 -2.74
N THR A 5 11.46 -26.07 -2.64
CA THR A 5 11.93 -26.90 -3.75
C THR A 5 10.92 -28.03 -4.03
N PRO A 6 10.57 -28.29 -5.29
CA PRO A 6 9.70 -29.42 -5.62
C PRO A 6 10.28 -30.75 -5.14
N PRO A 7 9.43 -31.71 -4.72
CA PRO A 7 9.89 -32.99 -4.21
C PRO A 7 10.58 -33.82 -5.30
N LYS A 8 11.54 -34.64 -4.89
CA LYS A 8 12.19 -35.58 -5.77
C LYS A 8 11.26 -36.76 -6.08
N LEU A 9 11.06 -37.05 -7.34
CA LEU A 9 10.16 -38.10 -7.80
C LEU A 9 10.91 -39.44 -7.90
N THR A 10 10.42 -40.48 -7.19
CA THR A 10 11.10 -41.76 -7.06
C THR A 10 10.46 -42.89 -7.88
N ASN A 11 9.15 -42.84 -8.18
CA ASN A 11 8.49 -43.80 -9.05
C ASN A 11 7.25 -43.17 -9.71
N ARG A 12 6.70 -43.83 -10.74
CA ARG A 12 5.67 -43.25 -11.60
C ARG A 12 4.32 -43.05 -10.91
N SER A 13 3.88 -43.93 -10.03
CA SER A 13 2.62 -43.77 -9.31
C SER A 13 2.71 -42.73 -8.20
N SER A 14 3.85 -42.63 -7.56
CA SER A 14 4.18 -41.56 -6.61
C SER A 14 4.32 -40.21 -7.29
N VAL A 15 4.81 -40.18 -8.53
CA VAL A 15 4.98 -38.97 -9.35
C VAL A 15 3.66 -38.19 -9.48
N VAL A 16 2.60 -38.85 -9.92
CA VAL A 16 1.30 -38.21 -10.12
C VAL A 16 0.75 -37.68 -8.79
N LYS A 17 0.88 -38.44 -7.72
CA LYS A 17 0.40 -38.08 -6.39
C LYS A 17 1.15 -36.89 -5.82
N TYR A 18 2.46 -36.83 -5.97
CA TYR A 18 3.29 -35.71 -5.54
C TYR A 18 3.02 -34.45 -6.35
N ILE A 19 2.80 -34.59 -7.64
CA ILE A 19 2.42 -33.43 -8.48
C ILE A 19 1.09 -32.83 -8.03
N GLU A 20 0.09 -33.67 -7.73
CA GLU A 20 -1.20 -33.20 -7.29
C GLU A 20 -1.16 -32.56 -5.90
N ILE A 21 -0.52 -33.17 -4.93
CA ILE A 21 -0.53 -32.74 -3.53
C ILE A 21 0.53 -31.66 -3.26
N ASP A 22 1.77 -31.93 -3.61
CA ASP A 22 2.89 -31.04 -3.29
C ASP A 22 2.95 -29.82 -4.22
N LEU A 23 2.61 -29.97 -5.49
CA LEU A 23 2.55 -28.85 -6.41
C LEU A 23 1.44 -27.87 -6.00
N TRP A 24 0.26 -28.36 -5.62
CA TRP A 24 -0.81 -27.52 -5.10
C TRP A 24 -0.41 -26.81 -3.83
N SER A 25 0.24 -27.50 -2.91
CA SER A 25 0.75 -26.90 -1.69
C SER A 25 1.79 -25.82 -1.96
N TRP A 26 2.72 -26.09 -2.88
CA TRP A 26 3.73 -25.11 -3.32
C TRP A 26 3.13 -23.88 -4.00
N LEU A 27 2.16 -24.09 -4.90
CA LEU A 27 1.44 -23.00 -5.56
C LEU A 27 0.64 -22.17 -4.55
N ARG A 28 0.06 -22.80 -3.55
CA ARG A 28 -0.64 -22.10 -2.49
C ARG A 28 0.30 -21.23 -1.65
N GLU A 29 1.45 -21.76 -1.27
CA GLU A 29 2.48 -21.00 -0.57
C GLU A 29 2.96 -19.80 -1.38
N LEU A 30 3.20 -19.99 -2.66
CA LEU A 30 3.58 -18.92 -3.58
C LEU A 30 2.48 -17.86 -3.70
N SER A 31 1.22 -18.28 -3.86
CA SER A 31 0.08 -17.37 -3.95
C SER A 31 -0.10 -16.55 -2.68
N VAL A 32 -0.01 -17.18 -1.50
CA VAL A 32 -0.08 -16.47 -0.21
C VAL A 32 1.09 -15.51 -0.06
N GLY A 33 2.28 -15.90 -0.47
CA GLY A 33 3.45 -15.03 -0.47
C GLY A 33 3.27 -13.81 -1.36
N LEU A 34 2.71 -13.98 -2.56
CA LEU A 34 2.42 -12.89 -3.48
C LEU A 34 1.33 -11.95 -2.95
N LEU A 35 0.29 -12.48 -2.29
CA LEU A 35 -0.75 -11.66 -1.68
C LEU A 35 -0.25 -10.80 -0.52
N LYS A 36 0.83 -11.21 0.13
CA LYS A 36 1.49 -10.41 1.18
C LYS A 36 2.45 -9.36 0.63
N ILE A 37 2.77 -9.42 -0.66
CA ILE A 37 3.58 -8.41 -1.33
C ILE A 37 2.65 -7.27 -1.75
N ASP A 38 2.44 -6.31 -0.87
CA ASP A 38 1.69 -5.11 -1.15
C ASP A 38 2.58 -3.87 -1.05
N PHE A 39 2.02 -2.71 -1.37
CA PHE A 39 2.77 -1.46 -1.32
C PHE A 39 3.30 -1.15 0.08
N GLU A 40 2.51 -1.43 1.12
CA GLU A 40 2.90 -1.13 2.50
C GLU A 40 4.04 -2.01 3.01
N GLN A 41 4.17 -3.24 2.48
CA GLN A 41 5.21 -4.17 2.90
C GLN A 41 6.51 -4.04 2.10
N ASN A 42 6.43 -3.82 0.80
CA ASN A 42 7.60 -3.77 -0.09
C ASN A 42 8.12 -2.37 -0.32
N PHE A 43 7.26 -1.39 -0.26
CA PHE A 43 7.60 0.02 -0.39
C PHE A 43 7.24 0.70 0.91
N GLN A 44 8.13 1.52 1.42
CA GLN A 44 7.80 2.33 2.58
C GLN A 44 6.60 3.19 2.24
N SER A 45 5.45 2.83 2.77
CA SER A 45 4.19 3.49 2.48
C SER A 45 3.20 3.36 3.65
N PHE A 46 2.19 4.21 3.65
CA PHE A 46 1.05 4.10 4.55
C PHE A 46 -0.20 4.65 3.88
N THR A 47 -1.35 4.15 4.31
CA THR A 47 -2.64 4.58 3.81
C THR A 47 -3.41 5.31 4.89
N VAL A 48 -4.00 6.45 4.53
CA VAL A 48 -4.91 7.19 5.40
C VAL A 48 -6.27 7.25 4.72
N GLU A 49 -7.31 6.80 5.44
CA GLU A 49 -8.66 6.71 4.90
C GLU A 49 -9.54 7.86 5.40
N ASN A 50 -10.52 8.23 4.58
CA ASN A 50 -11.57 9.18 4.92
C ASN A 50 -11.05 10.54 5.42
N ILE A 51 -10.10 11.11 4.69
CA ILE A 51 -9.59 12.46 4.96
C ILE A 51 -10.59 13.47 4.43
N GLU A 52 -11.17 14.27 5.31
CA GLU A 52 -12.05 15.38 4.92
C GLU A 52 -11.21 16.59 4.55
N ILE A 53 -11.32 17.04 3.30
CA ILE A 53 -10.61 18.23 2.81
C ILE A 53 -11.65 19.21 2.30
N PRO A 54 -12.06 20.20 3.14
CA PRO A 54 -13.03 21.21 2.72
C PRO A 54 -12.50 22.09 1.58
N ALA A 55 -13.41 22.69 0.83
CA ALA A 55 -13.07 23.60 -0.27
C ALA A 55 -12.14 24.73 0.20
N GLY A 56 -11.04 24.91 -0.52
CA GLY A 56 -10.07 25.97 -0.23
C GLY A 56 -9.21 25.77 1.02
N ILE A 57 -9.26 24.60 1.66
CA ILE A 57 -8.57 24.33 2.91
C ILE A 57 -7.39 23.39 2.71
N GLU A 58 -6.27 23.70 3.37
CA GLU A 58 -5.13 22.81 3.53
C GLU A 58 -5.30 22.00 4.81
N VAL A 59 -5.11 20.68 4.70
CA VAL A 59 -5.25 19.74 5.83
C VAL A 59 -3.89 19.14 6.16
N ALA A 60 -3.53 19.14 7.43
CA ALA A 60 -2.35 18.47 7.95
C ALA A 60 -2.69 17.03 8.32
N ILE A 61 -1.93 16.07 7.78
CA ILE A 61 -2.12 14.64 8.01
C ILE A 61 -0.88 14.12 8.73
N PRO A 62 -1.04 13.41 9.88
CA PRO A 62 0.12 12.85 10.57
C PRO A 62 0.94 11.93 9.66
N ASN A 63 2.24 12.11 9.63
CA ASN A 63 3.15 11.25 8.90
C ASN A 63 3.38 9.96 9.69
N GLN A 64 2.78 8.86 9.26
CA GLN A 64 2.86 7.57 9.95
C GLN A 64 4.25 6.93 9.86
N PHE A 65 5.13 7.40 8.98
CA PHE A 65 6.52 6.97 8.96
C PHE A 65 7.29 7.39 10.23
N ARG A 66 6.83 8.43 10.90
CA ARG A 66 7.46 8.91 12.13
C ARG A 66 7.65 7.83 13.17
N THR A 67 6.73 6.88 13.28
CA THR A 67 6.81 5.77 14.23
C THR A 67 7.62 4.59 13.69
N ALA A 68 7.34 4.17 12.45
CA ALA A 68 7.96 2.98 11.84
C ALA A 68 9.33 3.28 11.23
N TYR A 69 9.48 4.46 10.62
CA TYR A 69 10.69 4.88 9.91
C TYR A 69 11.01 6.34 10.24
N PRO A 70 11.55 6.63 11.46
CA PRO A 70 11.81 8.00 11.89
C PRO A 70 12.69 8.77 10.90
N GLY A 71 12.32 10.03 10.64
CA GLY A 71 13.05 10.88 9.70
C GLY A 71 12.68 10.72 8.23
N ASN A 72 11.83 9.75 7.88
CA ASN A 72 11.37 9.57 6.52
C ASN A 72 10.19 10.48 6.20
N ILE A 73 10.26 11.12 5.03
CA ILE A 73 9.21 11.97 4.50
C ILE A 73 8.67 11.29 3.23
N PRO A 74 7.35 11.10 3.07
CA PRO A 74 6.82 10.58 1.82
C PRO A 74 7.25 11.41 0.62
N SER A 75 7.57 10.78 -0.49
CA SER A 75 7.95 11.46 -1.73
C SER A 75 6.79 11.58 -2.71
N GLY A 76 5.72 10.86 -2.49
CA GLY A 76 4.56 10.89 -3.36
C GLY A 76 3.29 10.38 -2.69
N ARG A 77 2.19 10.52 -3.42
CA ARG A 77 0.87 10.09 -2.99
C ARG A 77 0.06 9.56 -4.15
N VAL A 78 -0.87 8.65 -3.85
CA VAL A 78 -1.89 8.18 -4.79
C VAL A 78 -3.25 8.27 -4.10
N ILE A 79 -4.20 8.94 -4.73
CA ILE A 79 -5.58 8.96 -4.25
C ILE A 79 -6.25 7.67 -4.72
N ILE A 80 -6.60 6.81 -3.76
CA ILE A 80 -7.22 5.51 -4.05
C ILE A 80 -8.74 5.58 -4.05
N ARG A 81 -9.33 6.55 -3.36
CA ARG A 81 -10.78 6.78 -3.35
C ARG A 81 -11.05 8.25 -3.10
N GLN A 82 -12.04 8.79 -3.78
CA GLN A 82 -12.48 10.17 -3.59
C GLN A 82 -13.99 10.27 -3.68
N ARG A 83 -14.58 11.02 -2.74
CA ARG A 83 -15.94 11.51 -2.81
C ARG A 83 -15.90 13.03 -2.96
N GLY A 84 -16.72 13.53 -3.84
CA GLY A 84 -16.76 14.96 -4.15
C GLY A 84 -15.94 15.29 -5.39
N ASP A 85 -16.40 16.28 -6.13
CA ASP A 85 -15.75 16.76 -7.36
C ASP A 85 -14.75 17.85 -6.99
N ALA A 86 -13.53 17.44 -6.70
CA ALA A 86 -12.44 18.33 -6.30
C ALA A 86 -11.11 17.84 -6.82
N ASN A 87 -10.20 18.76 -7.06
CA ASN A 87 -8.84 18.46 -7.46
C ASN A 87 -7.91 18.62 -6.27
N ILE A 88 -7.53 17.52 -5.64
CA ILE A 88 -6.66 17.54 -4.48
C ILE A 88 -5.20 17.59 -4.91
N ILE A 89 -4.48 18.58 -4.42
CA ILE A 89 -3.05 18.79 -4.72
C ILE A 89 -2.23 18.78 -3.42
N ASP A 90 -0.92 18.78 -3.56
CA ASP A 90 -0.04 18.93 -2.41
C ASP A 90 -0.23 20.29 -1.77
N GLY A 91 -0.18 20.35 -0.44
CA GLY A 91 -0.34 21.58 0.29
C GLY A 91 0.78 22.57 0.04
N ASN A 92 0.53 23.85 0.36
CA ASN A 92 1.55 24.90 0.26
C ASN A 92 2.65 24.74 1.32
N THR A 93 2.34 24.07 2.42
CA THR A 93 3.32 23.78 3.46
C THR A 93 4.17 22.58 3.05
N VAL A 94 5.48 22.69 3.18
CA VAL A 94 6.42 21.61 2.87
C VAL A 94 6.17 20.44 3.81
N TRP A 95 6.06 19.23 3.24
CA TRP A 95 5.95 18.01 4.02
C TRP A 95 7.19 17.81 4.89
N ASN A 96 6.97 17.34 6.09
CA ASN A 96 8.05 17.10 7.05
C ASN A 96 7.90 15.74 7.71
N ASP A 97 8.76 15.42 8.67
CA ASP A 97 8.74 14.14 9.37
C ASP A 97 7.54 13.95 10.28
N SER A 98 6.83 15.01 10.63
CA SER A 98 5.66 14.96 11.52
C SER A 98 4.33 14.98 10.77
N HIS A 99 4.24 15.70 9.66
CA HIS A 99 2.99 15.90 8.92
C HIS A 99 3.23 15.99 7.41
N VAL A 100 2.23 15.53 6.65
CA VAL A 100 2.08 15.78 5.23
C VAL A 100 0.86 16.67 5.02
N TYR A 101 0.84 17.47 3.96
CA TYR A 101 -0.18 18.48 3.75
C TYR A 101 -0.84 18.30 2.40
N LEU A 102 -2.16 18.30 2.38
CA LEU A 102 -2.97 18.25 1.16
C LEU A 102 -3.87 19.47 1.10
N LEU A 103 -4.07 20.02 -0.08
CA LEU A 103 -4.88 21.20 -0.33
C LEU A 103 -6.00 20.87 -1.31
N ASN A 104 -7.18 21.37 -1.03
CA ASN A 104 -8.30 21.35 -1.96
C ASN A 104 -8.54 22.76 -2.49
N PRO A 105 -7.99 23.13 -3.66
CA PRO A 105 -8.20 24.45 -4.24
C PRO A 105 -9.57 24.60 -4.93
N SER A 106 -10.34 23.53 -4.99
CA SER A 106 -11.65 23.50 -5.66
C SER A 106 -12.73 24.14 -4.81
N ALA A 107 -13.87 24.44 -5.42
CA ALA A 107 -15.03 25.01 -4.73
C ALA A 107 -15.87 23.98 -3.99
N ASN A 108 -15.62 22.70 -4.15
CA ASN A 108 -16.36 21.60 -3.55
C ASN A 108 -15.54 20.91 -2.46
N ASN A 109 -16.22 20.48 -1.40
CA ASN A 109 -15.61 19.63 -0.38
C ASN A 109 -15.32 18.24 -0.94
N ALA A 110 -14.28 17.59 -0.42
CA ALA A 110 -13.93 16.23 -0.79
C ALA A 110 -13.56 15.39 0.42
N VAL A 111 -13.82 14.09 0.32
CA VAL A 111 -13.34 13.07 1.27
C VAL A 111 -12.50 12.09 0.46
N VAL A 112 -11.25 11.93 0.83
CA VAL A 112 -10.29 11.12 0.09
C VAL A 112 -9.63 10.07 0.96
N SER A 113 -9.27 8.95 0.34
CA SER A 113 -8.36 7.96 0.93
C SER A 113 -7.08 7.97 0.10
N VAL A 114 -5.94 8.12 0.74
CA VAL A 114 -4.66 8.38 0.07
C VAL A 114 -3.61 7.40 0.54
N LEU A 115 -2.86 6.84 -0.40
CA LEU A 115 -1.64 6.08 -0.15
C LEU A 115 -0.45 7.03 -0.29
N PHE A 116 0.33 7.18 0.78
CA PHE A 116 1.59 7.91 0.77
C PHE A 116 2.75 6.93 0.67
N PHE A 117 3.73 7.24 -0.16
CA PHE A 117 4.88 6.37 -0.40
C PHE A 117 6.19 7.15 -0.49
N LYS A 118 7.25 6.44 -0.28
CA LYS A 118 8.61 6.99 -0.41
C LYS A 118 9.33 6.46 -1.65
#